data_2da78417fc3e198a780560a9942223bc
#
_entry.id   2da78417fc3e198a780560a9942223bc
#
_cell.length_a   1.000
_cell.length_b   1.000
_cell.length_c   1.000
_cell.angle_alpha   90.00
_cell.angle_beta   90.00
_cell.angle_gamma   90.00
#
_symmetry.space_group_name_H-M   'P 1'
#
loop_
_entity.id
_entity.type
_entity.pdbx_description
1 polymer ?
#
loop_
_entity_poly.entity_id
_entity_poly.type
_entity_poly.pdbx_seq_one_letter_code
_entity_poly.pdbx_strand_id
1 'polypeptide(L)'
;MTIDTKKELREKEIIHNLVLLLKNELNPEKILLFGSRAKGDKTSNSDFDIAVTGKKINFRNLRELEEQIDEIAGLYSVDLIFLDSVEENFKNIILRTGKILYGRKFE
;
A
#
# COMPACT_ATOMS: atom_id res chain seq x y z
N MET A 1 -23.73 9.46 -14.28
CA MET A 1 -22.46 9.83 -13.65
C MET A 1 -22.45 9.40 -12.19
N THR A 2 -21.41 8.72 -11.78
CA THR A 2 -21.32 8.22 -10.42
C THR A 2 -20.60 9.26 -9.54
N ILE A 3 -21.21 9.61 -8.43
CA ILE A 3 -20.61 10.54 -7.48
C ILE A 3 -19.99 9.69 -6.36
N ASP A 4 -18.69 9.92 -6.08
CA ASP A 4 -18.03 9.21 -5.00
C ASP A 4 -18.67 9.58 -3.65
N THR A 5 -18.86 8.58 -2.80
CA THR A 5 -19.35 8.80 -1.45
C THR A 5 -18.23 9.40 -0.61
N LYS A 6 -18.56 9.95 0.57
CA LYS A 6 -17.54 10.46 1.49
C LYS A 6 -16.54 9.38 1.87
N LYS A 7 -17.01 8.14 2.03
CA LYS A 7 -16.15 7.01 2.35
C LYS A 7 -15.16 6.73 1.22
N GLU A 8 -15.63 6.71 -0.02
CA GLU A 8 -14.76 6.48 -1.16
C GLU A 8 -13.72 7.58 -1.32
N LEU A 9 -14.12 8.83 -1.11
CA LEU A 9 -13.19 9.95 -1.15
C LEU A 9 -12.14 9.85 -0.05
N ARG A 10 -12.55 9.46 1.15
CA ARG A 10 -11.61 9.27 2.26
C ARG A 10 -10.62 8.15 1.97
N GLU A 11 -11.07 7.05 1.38
CA GLU A 11 -10.19 5.95 1.02
C GLU A 11 -9.19 6.33 -0.06
N LYS A 12 -9.61 7.11 -1.04
CA LYS A 12 -8.71 7.64 -2.08
C LYS A 12 -7.65 8.56 -1.46
N GLU A 13 -8.06 9.40 -0.52
CA GLU A 13 -7.15 10.29 0.19
C GLU A 13 -6.11 9.50 0.97
N ILE A 14 -6.54 8.45 1.68
CA ILE A 14 -5.64 7.58 2.43
C ILE A 14 -4.60 6.96 1.50
N ILE A 15 -5.04 6.37 0.39
CA ILE A 15 -4.13 5.75 -0.58
C ILE A 15 -3.14 6.78 -1.12
N HIS A 16 -3.63 7.96 -1.48
CA HIS A 16 -2.77 9.02 -2.00
C HIS A 16 -1.68 9.39 -0.98
N ASN A 17 -2.07 9.59 0.27
CA ASN A 17 -1.13 9.97 1.32
C ASN A 17 -0.16 8.85 1.67
N LEU A 18 -0.61 7.60 1.64
CA LEU A 18 0.26 6.45 1.84
C LEU A 18 1.31 6.34 0.75
N VAL A 19 0.92 6.56 -0.51
CA VAL A 19 1.85 6.53 -1.63
C VAL A 19 2.92 7.62 -1.46
N LEU A 20 2.51 8.84 -1.10
CA LEU A 20 3.47 9.93 -0.88
C LEU A 20 4.46 9.59 0.25
N LEU A 21 3.95 9.08 1.35
CA LEU A 21 4.80 8.71 2.49
C LEU A 21 5.80 7.62 2.09
N LEU A 22 5.31 6.53 1.52
CA LEU A 22 6.15 5.39 1.17
C LEU A 22 7.18 5.75 0.10
N LYS A 23 6.77 6.56 -0.87
CA LYS A 23 7.66 7.05 -1.92
C LYS A 23 8.81 7.85 -1.31
N ASN A 24 8.51 8.75 -0.37
CA ASN A 24 9.51 9.61 0.24
C ASN A 24 10.43 8.86 1.20
N GLU A 25 9.86 7.93 1.98
CA GLU A 25 10.63 7.24 3.03
C GLU A 25 11.42 6.04 2.52
N LEU A 26 10.91 5.34 1.52
CA LEU A 26 11.50 4.10 1.04
C LEU A 26 12.08 4.18 -0.37
N ASN A 27 11.68 5.16 -1.14
CA ASN A 27 12.07 5.32 -2.54
C ASN A 27 11.98 4.01 -3.34
N PRO A 28 10.82 3.32 -3.31
CA PRO A 28 10.67 2.04 -3.99
C PRO A 28 10.51 2.20 -5.48
N GLU A 29 10.74 1.13 -6.23
CA GLU A 29 10.44 1.12 -7.66
C GLU A 29 8.94 1.07 -7.91
N LYS A 30 8.22 0.29 -7.10
CA LYS A 30 6.78 0.13 -7.22
C LYS A 30 6.11 0.06 -5.87
N ILE A 31 4.88 0.55 -5.84
CA ILE A 31 3.97 0.40 -4.72
C ILE A 31 2.69 -0.21 -5.28
N LEU A 32 2.23 -1.31 -4.69
CA LEU A 32 1.06 -2.03 -5.16
C LEU A 32 0.04 -2.18 -4.05
N LEU A 33 -1.23 -2.19 -4.45
CA LEU A 33 -2.34 -2.58 -3.60
C LEU A 33 -2.66 -4.03 -3.94
N PHE A 34 -2.73 -4.90 -2.94
CA PHE A 34 -3.07 -6.31 -3.19
C PHE A 34 -4.20 -6.74 -2.27
N GLY A 35 -4.56 -8.02 -2.31
CA GLY A 35 -5.63 -8.53 -1.48
C GLY A 35 -7.01 -8.15 -2.00
N SER A 36 -7.99 -8.12 -1.12
CA SER A 36 -9.38 -7.94 -1.50
C SER A 36 -9.67 -6.60 -2.17
N ARG A 37 -9.03 -5.53 -1.75
CA ARG A 37 -9.25 -4.21 -2.34
C ARG A 37 -8.74 -4.13 -3.78
N ALA A 38 -7.66 -4.83 -4.10
CA ALA A 38 -7.16 -4.88 -5.47
C ALA A 38 -8.12 -5.62 -6.38
N LYS A 39 -8.89 -6.56 -5.84
CA LYS A 39 -9.89 -7.32 -6.60
C LYS A 39 -11.23 -6.60 -6.73
N GLY A 40 -11.33 -5.40 -6.19
CA GLY A 40 -12.56 -4.64 -6.24
C GLY A 40 -13.60 -5.06 -5.21
N ASP A 41 -13.23 -5.89 -4.25
CA ASP A 41 -14.11 -6.27 -3.16
C ASP A 41 -14.21 -5.10 -2.18
N LYS A 42 -15.36 -4.46 -2.16
CA LYS A 42 -15.59 -3.27 -1.35
C LYS A 42 -16.32 -3.57 -0.04
N THR A 43 -16.07 -4.72 0.55
CA THR A 43 -16.59 -4.96 1.88
C THR A 43 -16.01 -3.88 2.80
N SER A 44 -16.89 -3.30 3.56
CA SER A 44 -16.71 -1.95 4.08
C SER A 44 -15.59 -1.68 5.05
N ASN A 45 -14.93 -2.70 5.58
CA ASN A 45 -13.89 -2.52 6.59
C ASN A 45 -12.63 -3.30 6.25
N SER A 46 -12.41 -3.55 4.96
CA SER A 46 -11.21 -4.29 4.55
C SER A 46 -9.96 -3.47 4.80
N ASP A 47 -8.92 -4.14 5.26
CA ASP A 47 -7.62 -3.52 5.44
C ASP A 47 -7.02 -3.13 4.09
N PHE A 48 -6.13 -2.17 4.12
CA PHE A 48 -5.32 -1.86 2.95
C PHE A 48 -4.09 -2.73 2.99
N ASP A 49 -3.94 -3.60 2.00
CA ASP A 49 -2.77 -4.44 1.85
C ASP A 49 -1.84 -3.80 0.83
N ILE A 50 -0.72 -3.28 1.31
CA ILE A 50 0.22 -2.52 0.48
C ILE A 50 1.54 -3.26 0.39
N ALA A 51 2.07 -3.38 -0.82
CA ALA A 51 3.37 -3.99 -1.06
C ALA A 51 4.30 -2.97 -1.71
N VAL A 52 5.54 -2.95 -1.26
CA VAL A 52 6.58 -2.09 -1.84
C VAL A 52 7.74 -2.96 -2.30
N THR A 53 8.39 -2.55 -3.37
CA THR A 53 9.63 -3.21 -3.81
C THR A 53 10.75 -2.90 -2.82
N GLY A 54 11.70 -3.83 -2.71
CA GLY A 54 12.82 -3.67 -1.80
C GLY A 54 12.73 -4.60 -0.60
N LYS A 55 13.78 -4.58 0.19
CA LYS A 55 13.89 -5.41 1.39
C LYS A 55 13.40 -4.67 2.61
N LYS A 56 12.96 -5.44 3.59
CA LYS A 56 12.52 -4.92 4.88
C LYS A 56 13.62 -4.06 5.52
N ILE A 57 13.23 -2.90 6.01
CA ILE A 57 14.13 -1.98 6.69
C ILE A 57 14.31 -2.39 8.15
N ASN A 58 15.22 -1.73 8.86
CA ASN A 58 15.48 -2.09 10.24
C ASN A 58 14.26 -1.81 11.13
N PHE A 59 14.24 -2.45 12.29
CA PHE A 59 13.08 -2.44 13.18
C PHE A 59 12.68 -1.03 13.64
N ARG A 60 13.65 -0.21 14.00
CA ARG A 60 13.36 1.15 14.47
C ARG A 60 12.71 1.99 13.39
N ASN A 61 13.28 1.98 12.21
CA ASN A 61 12.73 2.76 11.09
C ASN A 61 11.37 2.24 10.66
N LEU A 62 11.19 0.93 10.71
CA LEU A 62 9.90 0.33 10.38
C LEU A 62 8.83 0.77 11.38
N ARG A 63 9.14 0.80 12.67
CA ARG A 63 8.19 1.24 13.68
C ARG A 63 7.78 2.69 13.48
N GLU A 64 8.75 3.56 13.19
CA GLU A 64 8.45 4.96 12.93
C GLU A 64 7.57 5.12 11.70
N LEU A 65 7.86 4.34 10.66
CA LEU A 65 7.06 4.35 9.44
C LEU A 65 5.63 3.87 9.71
N GLU A 66 5.48 2.79 10.47
CA GLU A 66 4.17 2.26 10.82
C GLU A 66 3.33 3.25 11.63
N GLU A 67 3.96 4.01 12.51
CA GLU A 67 3.25 5.06 13.25
C GLU A 67 2.71 6.13 12.31
N GLN A 68 3.48 6.54 11.32
CA GLN A 68 3.04 7.51 10.33
C GLN A 68 1.93 6.95 9.45
N ILE A 69 2.03 5.67 9.09
CA ILE A 69 0.99 4.98 8.32
C ILE A 69 -0.32 4.97 9.12
N ASP A 70 -0.25 4.65 10.39
CA ASP A 70 -1.44 4.61 11.25
C ASP A 70 -2.12 5.98 11.36
N GLU A 71 -1.34 7.05 11.44
CA GLU A 71 -1.90 8.40 11.47
C GLU A 71 -2.67 8.72 10.18
N ILE A 72 -2.12 8.31 9.04
CA ILE A 72 -2.77 8.53 7.73
C ILE A 72 -4.04 7.70 7.64
N ALA A 73 -3.98 6.44 8.05
CA ALA A 73 -5.07 5.50 7.89
C ALA A 73 -6.25 5.76 8.82
N GLY A 74 -6.00 6.35 9.98
CA GLY A 74 -7.05 6.61 10.95
C GLY A 74 -7.66 5.33 11.48
N LEU A 75 -8.93 5.11 11.17
CA LEU A 75 -9.64 3.91 11.62
C LEU A 75 -9.39 2.67 10.77
N TYR A 76 -8.74 2.84 9.62
CA TYR A 76 -8.41 1.71 8.76
C TYR A 76 -7.08 1.08 9.18
N SER A 77 -6.93 -0.21 8.92
CA SER A 77 -5.66 -0.90 9.13
C SER A 77 -4.89 -0.96 7.82
N VAL A 78 -3.58 -0.91 7.91
CA VAL A 78 -2.70 -1.02 6.74
C VAL A 78 -1.65 -2.07 7.02
N ASP A 79 -1.59 -3.09 6.15
CA ASP A 79 -0.54 -4.10 6.19
C ASP A 79 0.50 -3.76 5.14
N LEU A 80 1.74 -3.57 5.56
CA LEU A 80 2.84 -3.25 4.68
C LEU A 80 3.75 -4.46 4.50
N ILE A 81 3.99 -4.82 3.25
CA ILE A 81 4.84 -5.96 2.89
C ILE A 81 5.99 -5.46 2.01
N PHE A 82 7.19 -5.96 2.28
CA PHE A 82 8.38 -5.70 1.46
C PHE A 82 8.58 -6.89 0.53
N LEU A 83 8.41 -6.67 -0.76
CA LEU A 83 8.40 -7.74 -1.75
C LEU A 83 9.68 -8.57 -1.81
N ASP A 84 10.80 -7.98 -1.49
CA ASP A 84 12.07 -8.70 -1.50
C ASP A 84 12.41 -9.38 -0.17
N SER A 85 11.47 -9.36 0.77
CA SER A 85 11.60 -10.04 2.06
C SER A 85 10.53 -11.08 2.31
N VAL A 86 9.69 -11.37 1.31
CA VAL A 86 8.68 -12.41 1.42
C VAL A 86 9.05 -13.59 0.50
N GLU A 87 8.35 -14.70 0.67
CA GLU A 87 8.56 -15.90 -0.12
C GLU A 87 8.29 -15.61 -1.60
N GLU A 88 9.09 -16.22 -2.48
CA GLU A 88 9.09 -15.94 -3.91
C GLU A 88 7.72 -16.13 -4.56
N ASN A 89 7.02 -17.22 -4.22
CA ASN A 89 5.71 -17.47 -4.82
C ASN A 89 4.69 -16.38 -4.42
N PHE A 90 4.74 -15.94 -3.19
CA PHE A 90 3.86 -14.89 -2.71
C PHE A 90 4.16 -13.56 -3.42
N LYS A 91 5.44 -13.24 -3.55
CA LYS A 91 5.88 -12.05 -4.30
C LYS A 91 5.33 -12.09 -5.72
N ASN A 92 5.47 -13.22 -6.40
CA ASN A 92 5.02 -13.35 -7.78
C ASN A 92 3.51 -13.19 -7.91
N ILE A 93 2.76 -13.72 -6.95
CA ILE A 93 1.30 -13.56 -6.93
C ILE A 93 0.92 -12.08 -6.80
N ILE A 94 1.57 -11.37 -5.90
CA ILE A 94 1.30 -9.94 -5.70
C ILE A 94 1.64 -9.16 -6.95
N LEU A 95 2.79 -9.41 -7.56
CA LEU A 95 3.20 -8.71 -8.79
C LEU A 95 2.25 -8.95 -9.94
N ARG A 96 1.69 -10.16 -10.03
CA ARG A 96 0.78 -10.53 -11.11
C ARG A 96 -0.63 -9.99 -10.90
N THR A 97 -1.13 -10.02 -9.67
CA THR A 97 -2.54 -9.73 -9.39
C THR A 97 -2.79 -8.39 -8.71
N GLY A 98 -1.74 -7.76 -8.18
CA GLY A 98 -1.89 -6.49 -7.47
C GLY A 98 -2.13 -5.33 -8.42
N LYS A 99 -2.69 -4.27 -7.87
CA LYS A 99 -2.92 -3.02 -8.60
C LYS A 99 -1.76 -2.07 -8.34
N ILE A 100 -1.14 -1.58 -9.40
CA ILE A 100 0.00 -0.66 -9.26
C ILE A 100 -0.52 0.71 -8.85
N LEU A 101 -0.06 1.19 -7.70
CA LEU A 101 -0.38 2.53 -7.21
C LEU A 101 0.68 3.54 -7.61
N TYR A 102 1.91 3.10 -7.73
CA TYR A 102 3.03 3.93 -8.10
C TYR A 102 4.10 3.09 -8.78
N GLY A 103 4.66 3.60 -9.85
CA GLY A 103 5.79 2.98 -10.53
C GLY A 103 6.78 4.04 -10.93
N ARG A 104 8.05 3.86 -10.51
CA ARG A 104 9.11 4.79 -10.89
C ARG A 104 9.45 4.55 -12.37
N LYS A 105 9.53 5.64 -13.12
CA LYS A 105 9.91 5.54 -14.51
C LYS A 105 11.42 5.64 -14.65
N PHE A 106 11.95 4.82 -15.54
CA PHE A 106 13.34 4.90 -15.93
C PHE A 106 13.38 5.59 -17.29
N GLU A 107 14.17 6.61 -17.34
CA GLU A 107 14.39 7.35 -18.57
C GLU A 107 15.74 6.95 -19.17
#